data_b8d389ee4b2deb3bef66208e1da361d2
#
_entry.id   b8d389ee4b2deb3bef66208e1da361d2
#
_cell.length_a   1.000
_cell.length_b   1.000
_cell.length_c   1.000
_cell.angle_alpha   90.00
_cell.angle_beta   90.00
_cell.angle_gamma   90.00
#
_symmetry.space_group_name_H-M   'P 1'
#
loop_
_entity.id
_entity.type
_entity.pdbx_description
1 polymer ?
#
loop_
_entity_poly.entity_id
_entity_poly.type
_entity_poly.pdbx_seq_one_letter_code
_entity_poly.pdbx_strand_id
1 'polypeptide(L)' 'IAFRAASKNEVNQFYSAAMEAGAVSNGEPGYRPHYHENYYAAFILDPDGYNIEAVYHGK' A
#
# COMPACT_ATOMS: atom_id res chain seq x y z
N ILE A 1 0.89 10.56 1.18
CA ILE A 1 1.78 10.29 0.04
C ILE A 1 1.40 8.96 -0.59
N ALA A 2 1.27 8.94 -1.88
CA ALA A 2 0.92 7.73 -2.62
C ALA A 2 2.01 7.41 -3.63
N PHE A 3 2.44 6.14 -3.66
CA PHE A 3 3.39 5.64 -4.64
C PHE A 3 2.65 4.76 -5.65
N ARG A 4 2.96 4.94 -6.92
CA ARG A 4 2.42 4.08 -7.95
C ARG A 4 3.34 2.87 -8.10
N ALA A 5 2.82 1.69 -7.78
CA ALA A 5 3.57 0.44 -7.90
C ALA A 5 3.41 -0.14 -9.28
N ALA A 6 4.43 -0.84 -9.75
CA ALA A 6 4.41 -1.46 -11.08
C ALA A 6 3.70 -2.81 -11.08
N SER A 7 3.46 -3.40 -9.91
CA SER A 7 2.83 -4.71 -9.79
C SER A 7 2.24 -4.89 -8.40
N LYS A 8 1.38 -5.89 -8.25
CA LYS A 8 0.87 -6.26 -6.93
C LYS A 8 2.01 -6.69 -6.01
N ASN A 9 3.01 -7.35 -6.58
CA ASN A 9 4.15 -7.80 -5.78
C ASN A 9 4.89 -6.62 -5.16
N GLU A 10 5.01 -5.51 -5.88
CA GLU A 10 5.65 -4.32 -5.34
C GLU A 10 4.84 -3.73 -4.18
N VAL A 11 3.51 -3.77 -4.29
CA VAL A 11 2.65 -3.33 -3.18
C VAL A 11 2.91 -4.19 -1.95
N ASN A 12 2.96 -5.51 -2.14
CA ASN A 12 3.21 -6.43 -1.05
C ASN A 12 4.58 -6.21 -0.41
N GLN A 13 5.61 -5.99 -1.24
CA GLN A 13 6.96 -5.74 -0.76
C GLN A 13 7.05 -4.43 0.02
N PHE A 14 6.39 -3.40 -0.46
CA PHE A 14 6.32 -2.13 0.25
C PHE A 14 5.73 -2.33 1.65
N TYR A 15 4.63 -3.04 1.73
CA TYR A 15 3.95 -3.25 3.01
C TYR A 15 4.83 -4.05 3.96
N SER A 16 5.42 -5.16 3.49
CA SER A 16 6.28 -6.01 4.31
C SER A 16 7.47 -5.24 4.84
N ALA A 17 8.14 -4.47 3.98
CA ALA A 17 9.30 -3.69 4.39
C ALA A 17 8.91 -2.63 5.42
N ALA A 18 7.77 -1.98 5.23
CA ALA A 18 7.31 -0.97 6.16
C ALA A 18 7.01 -1.57 7.53
N MET A 19 6.34 -2.73 7.56
CA MET A 19 6.02 -3.39 8.82
C MET A 19 7.28 -3.83 9.56
N GLU A 20 8.28 -4.33 8.83
CA GLU A 20 9.58 -4.68 9.42
C GLU A 20 10.27 -3.47 10.02
N ALA A 21 10.09 -2.30 9.41
CA ALA A 21 10.69 -1.06 9.89
C ALA A 21 9.92 -0.44 11.06
N GLY A 22 8.83 -1.06 11.49
CA GLY A 22 8.06 -0.59 12.63
C GLY A 22 6.87 0.30 12.32
N ALA A 23 6.49 0.41 11.07
CA ALA A 23 5.30 1.18 10.70
C ALA A 23 4.04 0.48 11.22
N VAL A 24 2.96 1.25 11.32
CA VAL A 24 1.66 0.72 11.74
C VAL A 24 0.81 0.49 10.50
N SER A 25 0.16 -0.67 10.44
CA SER A 25 -0.73 -0.98 9.33
C SER A 25 -1.95 -0.05 9.35
N ASN A 26 -2.27 0.48 8.18
CA ASN A 26 -3.49 1.27 7.99
C ASN A 26 -4.32 0.67 6.85
N GLY A 27 -4.06 -0.57 6.49
CA GLY A 27 -4.76 -1.30 5.45
C GLY A 27 -3.82 -2.29 4.78
N GLU A 28 -4.03 -3.59 5.02
CA GLU A 28 -3.19 -4.64 4.44
C GLU A 28 -3.31 -4.65 2.91
N PRO A 29 -2.31 -5.21 2.22
CA PRO A 29 -2.39 -5.32 0.75
C PRO A 29 -3.67 -6.04 0.34
N GLY A 30 -4.36 -5.47 -0.63
CA GLY A 30 -5.59 -6.07 -1.12
C GLY A 30 -6.27 -5.20 -2.15
N TYR A 31 -7.28 -5.76 -2.78
CA TYR A 31 -8.08 -5.04 -3.76
C TYR A 31 -9.00 -4.05 -3.08
N ARG A 32 -9.18 -2.91 -3.73
CA ARG A 32 -10.09 -1.85 -3.28
C ARG A 32 -11.07 -1.55 -4.42
N PRO A 33 -12.01 -2.46 -4.71
CA PRO A 33 -12.88 -2.32 -5.89
C PRO A 33 -13.78 -1.09 -5.86
N HIS A 34 -14.01 -0.52 -4.68
CA HIS A 34 -14.81 0.68 -4.58
C HIS A 34 -14.09 1.93 -5.11
N TYR A 35 -12.79 1.88 -5.35
CA TYR A 35 -12.06 2.93 -6.03
C TYR A 35 -12.17 2.74 -7.55
N HIS A 36 -11.77 1.58 -8.02
CA HIS A 36 -12.00 1.13 -9.39
C HIS A 36 -11.55 -0.32 -9.51
N GLU A 37 -11.93 -0.96 -10.59
CA GLU A 37 -11.54 -2.32 -10.90
C GLU A 37 -10.02 -2.44 -10.93
N ASN A 38 -9.47 -3.48 -10.35
CA ASN A 38 -8.04 -3.77 -10.31
C ASN A 38 -7.21 -2.85 -9.40
N TYR A 39 -7.86 -2.00 -8.64
CA TYR A 39 -7.15 -1.13 -7.69
C TYR A 39 -6.65 -2.00 -6.52
N TYR A 40 -5.34 -2.18 -6.44
CA TYR A 40 -4.71 -3.01 -5.41
C TYR A 40 -3.75 -2.13 -4.62
N ALA A 41 -3.92 -2.06 -3.31
CA ALA A 41 -3.18 -1.09 -2.52
C ALA A 41 -2.90 -1.59 -1.11
N ALA A 42 -1.91 -0.98 -0.48
CA ALA A 42 -1.62 -1.15 0.93
C ALA A 42 -1.36 0.22 1.53
N PHE A 43 -1.72 0.37 2.79
CA PHE A 43 -1.62 1.64 3.50
C PHE A 43 -0.88 1.43 4.81
N ILE A 44 0.03 2.34 5.14
CA ILE A 44 0.71 2.32 6.43
C ILE A 44 0.69 3.73 7.03
N LEU A 45 0.93 3.79 8.33
CA LEU A 45 1.18 5.06 9.01
C LEU A 45 2.65 5.11 9.38
N ASP A 46 3.30 6.23 9.07
CA ASP A 46 4.70 6.41 9.46
C ASP A 46 4.77 6.80 10.95
N PRO A 47 5.98 6.93 11.53
CA PRO A 47 6.10 7.25 12.96
C PRO A 47 5.42 8.57 13.36
N ASP A 48 5.24 9.48 12.42
CA ASP A 48 4.58 10.76 12.68
C ASP A 48 3.07 10.69 12.46
N GLY A 49 2.56 9.53 12.09
CA GLY A 49 1.12 9.32 11.88
C GLY A 49 0.61 9.68 10.51
N TYR A 50 1.50 9.93 9.56
CA TYR A 50 1.07 10.24 8.18
C TYR A 50 0.80 8.96 7.41
N ASN A 51 -0.27 8.98 6.62
CA ASN A 51 -0.60 7.86 5.75
C ASN A 51 0.33 7.82 4.55
N ILE A 52 0.93 6.66 4.31
CA ILE A 52 1.73 6.41 3.10
C ILE A 52 1.14 5.17 2.45
N GLU A 53 0.93 5.25 1.14
CA GLU A 53 0.28 4.15 0.44
C GLU A 53 1.02 3.77 -0.84
N ALA A 54 0.94 2.50 -1.19
CA ALA A 54 1.42 2.01 -2.47
C ALA A 54 0.22 1.48 -3.23
N VAL A 55 0.10 1.85 -4.49
CA VAL A 55 -1.09 1.55 -5.30
C VAL A 55 -0.68 0.97 -6.64
N TYR A 56 -1.29 -0.14 -7.01
CA TYR A 56 -1.16 -0.73 -8.33
C TYR A 56 -2.53 -0.66 -9.01
N HIS A 57 -2.58 -0.05 -10.18
CA HIS A 57 -3.84 0.21 -10.89
C HIS A 57 -4.21 -0.87 -11.89
N GLY A 58 -3.41 -1.93 -11.99
CA GLY A 58 -3.73 -3.03 -12.89
C GLY A 58 -3.26 -2.84 -14.31
N LYS A 59 -2.29 -1.98 -14.52
CA LYS A 59 -1.78 -1.72 -15.87
C LYS A 59 -0.26 -1.76 -15.89
#